data_cdd6eaf376a97e2f274f6bef8a5c2ee6
#
_entry.id   cdd6eaf376a97e2f274f6bef8a5c2ee6
#
_cell.length_a   1.000
_cell.length_b   1.000
_cell.length_c   1.000
_cell.angle_alpha   90.00
_cell.angle_beta   90.00
_cell.angle_gamma   90.00
#
_symmetry.space_group_name_H-M   'P 1'
#
loop_
_entity.id
_entity.type
_entity.pdbx_description
1 polymer ?
#
loop_
_entity_poly.entity_id
_entity_poly.type
_entity_poly.pdbx_seq_one_letter_code
_entity_poly.pdbx_strand_id
1 'polypeptide(L)'
;EKGQWYFRRYIKVLPNPGELVFFDRSWYNRAVVEPVMGFCTQEQYDTFMLQIPEFEHLLYEDGVIVIKFWFSISKEEQKKRFDSRLNDQLKQWKFSPVDLKGQELWDQYTHYKELMFRKTHNSFSPWIIVKGDDKKVARLESLRYLLSQFDYPKKGASGIECAPDPDIVQRYHRNTVQIDI
;
A
#
# COMPACT_ATOMS: atom_id res chain seq x y z
N GLU A 1 -15.50 0.17 -18.59
CA GLU A 1 -14.65 -0.56 -17.62
C GLU A 1 -15.40 -1.61 -16.77
N LYS A 2 -16.73 -1.45 -16.51
CA LYS A 2 -17.54 -2.38 -15.68
C LYS A 2 -17.69 -3.73 -16.37
N GLY A 3 -17.23 -4.26 -17.22
CA GLY A 3 -17.29 -5.59 -17.82
C GLY A 3 -15.91 -6.15 -18.16
N GLN A 4 -14.86 -5.45 -17.76
CA GLN A 4 -13.49 -5.85 -18.07
C GLN A 4 -12.82 -6.46 -16.84
N TRP A 5 -11.87 -7.33 -17.08
CA TRP A 5 -11.03 -7.86 -16.02
C TRP A 5 -10.37 -6.72 -15.23
N TYR A 6 -10.44 -6.79 -13.91
CA TYR A 6 -10.07 -5.69 -13.01
C TYR A 6 -8.63 -5.20 -13.22
N PHE A 7 -7.69 -6.10 -13.43
CA PHE A 7 -6.27 -5.75 -13.58
C PHE A 7 -5.92 -5.07 -14.91
N ARG A 8 -6.81 -5.14 -15.92
CA ARG A 8 -6.53 -4.57 -17.24
C ARG A 8 -6.10 -3.11 -17.19
N ARG A 9 -6.67 -2.31 -16.29
CA ARG A 9 -6.34 -0.89 -16.14
C ARG A 9 -4.90 -0.66 -15.69
N TYR A 10 -4.34 -1.59 -14.93
CA TYR A 10 -3.00 -1.52 -14.38
C TYR A 10 -1.96 -2.11 -15.31
N ILE A 11 -2.27 -3.19 -16.01
CA ILE A 11 -1.37 -3.84 -16.97
C ILE A 11 -0.91 -2.87 -18.05
N LYS A 12 -1.77 -1.96 -18.49
CA LYS A 12 -1.44 -0.99 -19.55
C LYS A 12 -0.33 0.00 -19.19
N VAL A 13 -0.03 0.12 -17.91
CA VAL A 13 0.93 1.09 -17.36
C VAL A 13 2.03 0.42 -16.55
N LEU A 14 2.22 -0.89 -16.74
CA LEU A 14 3.36 -1.60 -16.16
C LEU A 14 4.66 -1.11 -16.80
N PRO A 15 5.79 -1.12 -16.06
CA PRO A 15 7.07 -0.64 -16.55
C PRO A 15 7.66 -1.57 -17.63
N ASN A 16 8.40 -0.98 -18.57
CA ASN A 16 9.34 -1.73 -19.37
C ASN A 16 10.64 -2.00 -18.57
N PRO A 17 11.53 -2.89 -19.07
CA PRO A 17 12.83 -3.09 -18.46
C PRO A 17 13.60 -1.77 -18.25
N GLY A 18 14.07 -1.52 -17.03
CA GLY A 18 14.79 -0.31 -16.65
C GLY A 18 13.90 0.88 -16.25
N GLU A 19 12.58 0.74 -16.29
CA GLU A 19 11.64 1.79 -15.86
C GLU A 19 11.14 1.57 -14.44
N LEU A 20 10.72 2.65 -13.80
CA LEU A 20 10.04 2.66 -12.48
C LEU A 20 8.65 3.27 -12.64
N VAL A 21 7.64 2.59 -12.14
CA VAL A 21 6.26 3.09 -12.10
C VAL A 21 5.78 3.15 -10.65
N PHE A 22 5.26 4.30 -10.25
CA PHE A 22 4.68 4.51 -8.93
C PHE A 22 3.16 4.58 -9.04
N PHE A 23 2.48 3.68 -8.35
CA PHE A 23 1.02 3.70 -8.24
C PHE A 23 0.61 4.44 -6.96
N ASP A 24 0.07 5.65 -7.09
CA ASP A 24 -0.69 6.28 -6.01
C ASP A 24 -2.12 5.75 -6.02
N ARG A 25 -2.38 4.78 -5.18
CA ARG A 25 -3.45 3.78 -5.22
C ARG A 25 -3.28 2.78 -6.37
N SER A 26 -3.27 1.52 -6.02
CA SER A 26 -3.06 0.40 -6.94
C SER A 26 -4.31 -0.49 -7.01
N TRP A 27 -4.14 -1.66 -7.58
CA TRP A 27 -5.14 -2.75 -7.56
C TRP A 27 -5.62 -3.08 -6.14
N TYR A 28 -4.86 -2.79 -5.11
CA TYR A 28 -5.26 -3.00 -3.71
C TYR A 28 -6.40 -2.10 -3.21
N ASN A 29 -6.88 -1.16 -4.03
CA ASN A 29 -8.16 -0.50 -3.76
C ASN A 29 -9.28 -1.52 -3.56
N ARG A 30 -9.30 -2.61 -4.34
CA ARG A 30 -10.30 -3.67 -4.22
C ARG A 30 -10.14 -4.53 -2.96
N ALA A 31 -8.97 -4.53 -2.33
CA ALA A 31 -8.74 -5.25 -1.08
C ALA A 31 -9.27 -4.52 0.15
N VAL A 32 -9.34 -3.20 0.14
CA VAL A 32 -9.65 -2.41 1.34
C VAL A 32 -10.74 -1.38 1.10
N VAL A 33 -10.48 -0.33 0.30
CA VAL A 33 -11.42 0.80 0.19
C VAL A 33 -12.71 0.41 -0.54
N GLU A 34 -12.63 -0.41 -1.57
CA GLU A 34 -13.81 -0.77 -2.36
C GLU A 34 -14.84 -1.60 -1.56
N PRO A 35 -14.47 -2.66 -0.80
CA PRO A 35 -15.44 -3.38 0.00
C PRO A 35 -15.98 -2.53 1.18
N VAL A 36 -15.14 -1.73 1.84
CA VAL A 36 -15.59 -0.87 2.94
C VAL A 36 -16.61 0.17 2.47
N MET A 37 -16.42 0.73 1.28
CA MET A 37 -17.28 1.78 0.74
C MET A 37 -18.44 1.22 -0.12
N GLY A 38 -18.53 -0.09 -0.30
CA GLY A 38 -19.55 -0.71 -1.15
C GLY A 38 -19.33 -0.45 -2.65
N PHE A 39 -18.10 -0.21 -3.09
CA PHE A 39 -17.78 0.03 -4.51
C PHE A 39 -17.56 -1.25 -5.31
N CYS A 40 -17.50 -2.39 -4.66
CA CYS A 40 -17.49 -3.70 -5.28
C CYS A 40 -18.45 -4.64 -4.55
N THR A 41 -18.88 -5.72 -5.24
CA THR A 41 -19.64 -6.79 -4.62
C THR A 41 -18.70 -7.72 -3.83
N GLN A 42 -19.27 -8.54 -2.94
CA GLN A 42 -18.52 -9.56 -2.21
C GLN A 42 -17.84 -10.55 -3.17
N GLU A 43 -18.54 -10.98 -4.22
CA GLU A 43 -17.99 -11.87 -5.24
C GLU A 43 -16.78 -11.25 -5.96
N GLN A 44 -16.85 -9.96 -6.30
CA GLN A 44 -15.73 -9.24 -6.91
C GLN A 44 -14.53 -9.12 -5.98
N TYR A 45 -14.77 -8.92 -4.68
CA TYR A 45 -13.73 -8.91 -3.67
C TYR A 45 -13.07 -10.28 -3.54
N ASP A 46 -13.87 -11.34 -3.39
CA ASP A 46 -13.38 -12.71 -3.21
C ASP A 46 -12.57 -13.16 -4.43
N THR A 47 -13.08 -12.89 -5.64
CA THR A 47 -12.37 -13.18 -6.90
C THR A 47 -11.03 -12.43 -6.93
N PHE A 48 -11.00 -11.16 -6.58
CA PHE A 48 -9.77 -10.38 -6.52
C PHE A 48 -8.76 -10.97 -5.53
N MET A 49 -9.21 -11.33 -4.33
CA MET A 49 -8.34 -11.88 -3.27
C MET A 49 -7.73 -13.24 -3.62
N LEU A 50 -8.38 -14.00 -4.51
CA LEU A 50 -7.83 -15.24 -5.08
C LEU A 50 -6.81 -14.93 -6.19
N GLN A 51 -7.10 -13.96 -7.05
CA GLN A 51 -6.29 -13.67 -8.24
C GLN A 51 -5.03 -12.87 -7.96
N ILE A 52 -5.03 -12.02 -6.92
CA ILE A 52 -3.93 -11.07 -6.72
C ILE A 52 -2.59 -11.73 -6.40
N PRO A 53 -2.47 -12.79 -5.58
CA PRO A 53 -1.19 -13.45 -5.37
C PRO A 53 -0.63 -14.08 -6.66
N GLU A 54 -1.50 -14.63 -7.50
CA GLU A 54 -1.11 -15.21 -8.80
C GLU A 54 -0.67 -14.13 -9.78
N PHE A 55 -1.39 -13.01 -9.83
CA PHE A 55 -1.03 -11.87 -10.67
C PHE A 55 0.34 -11.31 -10.30
N GLU A 56 0.62 -11.11 -9.01
CA GLU A 56 1.93 -10.64 -8.55
C GLU A 56 3.03 -11.68 -8.78
N HIS A 57 2.71 -12.96 -8.72
CA HIS A 57 3.67 -14.03 -9.02
C HIS A 57 4.05 -14.03 -10.51
N LEU A 58 3.07 -13.85 -11.41
CA LEU A 58 3.36 -13.71 -12.84
C LEU A 58 4.25 -12.50 -13.14
N LEU A 59 4.03 -11.38 -12.48
CA LEU A 59 4.90 -10.20 -12.60
C LEU A 59 6.32 -10.50 -12.12
N TYR A 60 6.46 -11.22 -11.00
CA TYR A 60 7.74 -11.62 -10.46
C TYR A 60 8.50 -12.57 -11.41
N GLU A 61 7.82 -13.55 -12.00
CA GLU A 61 8.41 -14.49 -12.96
C GLU A 61 8.87 -13.77 -14.26
N ASP A 62 8.17 -12.70 -14.65
CA ASP A 62 8.56 -11.84 -15.78
C ASP A 62 9.67 -10.83 -15.44
N GLY A 63 10.21 -10.89 -14.21
CA GLY A 63 11.32 -10.04 -13.76
C GLY A 63 10.90 -8.67 -13.20
N VAL A 64 9.61 -8.41 -13.02
CA VAL A 64 9.11 -7.17 -12.44
C VAL A 64 9.26 -7.21 -10.92
N ILE A 65 9.95 -6.24 -10.35
CA ILE A 65 10.08 -6.08 -8.91
C ILE A 65 8.88 -5.30 -8.37
N VAL A 66 8.00 -5.98 -7.62
CA VAL A 66 6.82 -5.37 -7.02
C VAL A 66 7.11 -5.01 -5.56
N ILE A 67 7.12 -3.73 -5.23
CA ILE A 67 7.28 -3.22 -3.87
C ILE A 67 5.93 -2.66 -3.39
N LYS A 68 5.41 -3.20 -2.29
CA LYS A 68 4.13 -2.81 -1.73
C LYS A 68 4.32 -2.00 -0.45
N PHE A 69 4.04 -0.70 -0.51
CA PHE A 69 4.05 0.16 0.67
C PHE A 69 2.65 0.33 1.26
N TRP A 70 2.57 0.20 2.58
CA TRP A 70 1.42 0.62 3.35
C TRP A 70 1.82 1.77 4.28
N PHE A 71 1.36 2.97 3.99
CA PHE A 71 1.58 4.13 4.85
C PHE A 71 0.57 4.11 5.99
N SER A 72 1.00 3.67 7.16
CA SER A 72 0.17 3.57 8.36
C SER A 72 0.19 4.88 9.12
N ILE A 73 -0.98 5.39 9.46
CA ILE A 73 -1.14 6.53 10.36
C ILE A 73 -1.98 6.14 11.57
N SER A 74 -1.78 6.85 12.69
CA SER A 74 -2.61 6.69 13.87
C SER A 74 -4.03 7.27 13.63
N LYS A 75 -5.01 6.80 14.38
CA LYS A 75 -6.38 7.33 14.32
C LYS A 75 -6.43 8.80 14.69
N GLU A 76 -5.60 9.19 15.64
CA GLU A 76 -5.41 10.56 16.10
C GLU A 76 -4.85 11.46 14.99
N GLU A 77 -3.83 11.00 14.31
CA GLU A 77 -3.24 11.76 13.18
C GLU A 77 -4.22 11.85 12.01
N GLN A 78 -5.00 10.80 11.74
CA GLN A 78 -6.06 10.85 10.73
C GLN A 78 -7.07 11.94 11.06
N LYS A 79 -7.56 11.97 12.31
CA LYS A 79 -8.51 12.98 12.78
C LYS A 79 -7.94 14.38 12.64
N LYS A 80 -6.71 14.61 13.11
CA LYS A 80 -6.00 15.90 12.98
C LYS A 80 -5.90 16.37 11.52
N ARG A 81 -5.63 15.43 10.60
CA ARG A 81 -5.57 15.76 9.16
C ARG A 81 -6.95 16.14 8.60
N PHE A 82 -8.00 15.47 9.03
CA PHE A 82 -9.37 15.80 8.61
C PHE A 82 -9.83 17.14 9.17
N ASP A 83 -9.59 17.40 10.46
CA ASP A 83 -9.88 18.69 11.08
C ASP A 83 -9.13 19.83 10.36
N SER A 84 -7.87 19.62 10.02
CA SER A 84 -7.09 20.57 9.22
C SER A 84 -7.68 20.81 7.82
N ARG A 85 -8.25 19.79 7.17
CA ARG A 85 -8.90 19.97 5.86
C ARG A 85 -10.21 20.73 5.96
N LEU A 86 -10.96 20.56 7.04
CA LEU A 86 -12.20 21.29 7.26
C LEU A 86 -11.99 22.76 7.58
N ASN A 87 -10.97 23.06 8.39
CA ASN A 87 -10.75 24.40 8.96
C ASN A 87 -9.82 25.29 8.12
N ASP A 88 -9.02 24.71 7.20
CA ASP A 88 -8.09 25.44 6.37
C ASP A 88 -8.66 25.60 4.95
N GLN A 89 -9.01 26.83 4.56
CA GLN A 89 -9.58 27.14 3.25
C GLN A 89 -8.73 26.63 2.08
N LEU A 90 -7.40 26.61 2.22
CA LEU A 90 -6.47 26.11 1.22
C LEU A 90 -6.46 24.58 1.11
N LYS A 91 -7.11 23.88 2.04
CA LYS A 91 -7.15 22.41 2.10
C LYS A 91 -8.55 21.82 1.93
N GLN A 92 -9.61 22.64 1.99
CA GLN A 92 -10.99 22.17 1.88
C GLN A 92 -11.27 21.39 0.59
N TRP A 93 -10.62 21.74 -0.51
CA TRP A 93 -10.74 21.02 -1.77
C TRP A 93 -10.26 19.56 -1.74
N LYS A 94 -9.46 19.20 -0.73
CA LYS A 94 -8.98 17.82 -0.48
C LYS A 94 -9.99 16.97 0.30
N PHE A 95 -11.03 17.60 0.85
CA PHE A 95 -12.00 16.91 1.67
C PHE A 95 -13.05 16.23 0.79
N SER A 96 -13.29 14.95 1.02
CA SER A 96 -14.24 14.15 0.25
C SER A 96 -15.26 13.47 1.17
N PRO A 97 -16.44 13.08 0.64
CA PRO A 97 -17.41 12.27 1.39
C PRO A 97 -16.84 10.94 1.90
N VAL A 98 -15.80 10.40 1.24
CA VAL A 98 -15.09 9.20 1.66
C VAL A 98 -14.28 9.47 2.94
N ASP A 99 -13.72 10.67 3.08
CA ASP A 99 -12.96 11.05 4.27
C ASP A 99 -13.87 11.10 5.52
N LEU A 100 -15.09 11.63 5.40
CA LEU A 100 -16.07 11.64 6.49
C LEU A 100 -16.37 10.24 7.01
N LYS A 101 -16.67 9.33 6.11
CA LYS A 101 -16.95 7.93 6.45
C LYS A 101 -15.71 7.18 6.94
N GLY A 102 -14.53 7.61 6.58
CA GLY A 102 -13.27 6.93 6.90
C GLY A 102 -13.01 6.82 8.41
N GLN A 103 -13.46 7.77 9.22
CA GLN A 103 -13.35 7.70 10.68
C GLN A 103 -14.41 6.78 11.30
N GLU A 104 -15.64 6.86 10.83
CA GLU A 104 -16.74 6.01 11.29
C GLU A 104 -16.48 4.53 10.97
N LEU A 105 -15.85 4.27 9.85
CA LEU A 105 -15.57 2.93 9.33
C LEU A 105 -14.14 2.44 9.66
N TRP A 106 -13.45 3.07 10.62
CA TRP A 106 -12.07 2.72 10.98
C TRP A 106 -11.87 1.23 11.25
N ASP A 107 -12.78 0.61 12.00
CA ASP A 107 -12.68 -0.81 12.36
C ASP A 107 -12.86 -1.71 11.12
N GLN A 108 -13.73 -1.33 10.20
CA GLN A 108 -13.89 -2.06 8.93
C GLN A 108 -12.64 -1.93 8.06
N TYR A 109 -12.06 -0.72 7.97
CA TYR A 109 -10.79 -0.51 7.27
C TYR A 109 -9.67 -1.36 7.89
N THR A 110 -9.61 -1.42 9.21
CA THR A 110 -8.62 -2.24 9.94
C THR A 110 -8.82 -3.72 9.63
N HIS A 111 -10.05 -4.21 9.67
CA HIS A 111 -10.38 -5.60 9.34
C HIS A 111 -9.93 -5.98 7.92
N TYR A 112 -10.31 -5.21 6.91
CA TYR A 112 -9.92 -5.49 5.51
C TYR A 112 -8.42 -5.33 5.28
N LYS A 113 -7.77 -4.37 5.92
CA LYS A 113 -6.31 -4.20 5.90
C LYS A 113 -5.60 -5.45 6.43
N GLU A 114 -6.02 -5.98 7.55
CA GLU A 114 -5.42 -7.18 8.14
C GLU A 114 -5.66 -8.43 7.30
N LEU A 115 -6.85 -8.57 6.74
CA LEU A 115 -7.14 -9.64 5.76
C LEU A 115 -6.25 -9.53 4.53
N MET A 116 -6.07 -8.33 3.99
CA MET A 116 -5.20 -8.06 2.86
C MET A 116 -3.76 -8.49 3.18
N PHE A 117 -3.20 -8.02 4.29
CA PHE A 117 -1.84 -8.40 4.68
C PHE A 117 -1.69 -9.91 4.81
N ARG A 118 -2.60 -10.54 5.56
CA ARG A 118 -2.54 -11.98 5.83
C ARG A 118 -2.63 -12.82 4.56
N LYS A 119 -3.49 -12.44 3.60
CA LYS A 119 -3.73 -13.22 2.38
C LYS A 119 -2.75 -12.92 1.25
N THR A 120 -2.17 -11.72 1.21
CA THR A 120 -1.38 -11.27 0.05
C THR A 120 0.08 -10.95 0.36
N HIS A 121 0.52 -11.12 1.62
CA HIS A 121 1.93 -11.05 1.95
C HIS A 121 2.63 -12.33 1.48
N ASN A 122 3.72 -12.17 0.74
CA ASN A 122 4.54 -13.27 0.22
C ASN A 122 6.02 -12.87 0.23
N SER A 123 6.90 -13.81 -0.14
CA SER A 123 8.36 -13.60 -0.09
C SER A 123 8.87 -12.74 -1.25
N PHE A 124 8.27 -12.83 -2.42
CA PHE A 124 8.71 -12.13 -3.64
C PHE A 124 8.12 -10.73 -3.79
N SER A 125 6.98 -10.43 -3.16
CA SER A 125 6.41 -9.07 -3.08
C SER A 125 5.83 -8.82 -1.67
N PRO A 126 6.69 -8.61 -0.68
CA PRO A 126 6.25 -8.42 0.70
C PRO A 126 5.55 -7.07 0.91
N TRP A 127 4.66 -7.01 1.91
CA TRP A 127 4.16 -5.74 2.42
C TRP A 127 5.21 -5.06 3.28
N ILE A 128 5.44 -3.79 3.00
CA ILE A 128 6.33 -2.90 3.73
C ILE A 128 5.47 -1.83 4.40
N ILE A 129 5.45 -1.85 5.72
CA ILE A 129 4.70 -0.90 6.53
C ILE A 129 5.59 0.29 6.83
N VAL A 130 5.10 1.49 6.52
CA VAL A 130 5.78 2.76 6.78
C VAL A 130 4.97 3.57 7.77
N LYS A 131 5.57 3.99 8.88
CA LYS A 131 4.94 4.93 9.82
C LYS A 131 4.78 6.29 9.15
N GLY A 132 3.54 6.70 8.93
CA GLY A 132 3.17 7.84 8.10
C GLY A 132 2.70 9.08 8.86
N ASP A 133 2.82 9.13 10.19
CA ASP A 133 2.41 10.28 10.99
C ASP A 133 3.27 11.50 10.66
N ASP A 134 4.59 11.34 10.52
CA ASP A 134 5.45 12.35 9.91
C ASP A 134 5.64 12.06 8.41
N LYS A 135 5.06 12.91 7.58
CA LYS A 135 5.11 12.74 6.12
C LYS A 135 6.51 12.92 5.52
N LYS A 136 7.36 13.73 6.14
CA LYS A 136 8.71 13.99 5.62
C LYS A 136 9.59 12.78 5.90
N VAL A 137 9.54 12.28 7.12
CA VAL A 137 10.26 11.07 7.52
C VAL A 137 9.77 9.88 6.70
N ALA A 138 8.45 9.64 6.63
CA ALA A 138 7.89 8.54 5.85
C ALA A 138 8.33 8.55 4.39
N ARG A 139 8.36 9.72 3.75
CA ARG A 139 8.82 9.88 2.38
C ARG A 139 10.30 9.55 2.22
N LEU A 140 11.14 10.10 3.09
CA LEU A 140 12.58 9.88 3.05
C LEU A 140 12.90 8.38 3.24
N GLU A 141 12.31 7.77 4.24
CA GLU A 141 12.57 6.37 4.57
C GLU A 141 12.03 5.40 3.51
N SER A 142 10.89 5.73 2.87
CA SER A 142 10.40 4.95 1.73
C SER A 142 11.35 5.01 0.54
N LEU A 143 11.96 6.18 0.26
CA LEU A 143 12.96 6.31 -0.79
C LEU A 143 14.25 5.56 -0.46
N ARG A 144 14.70 5.59 0.80
CA ARG A 144 15.85 4.79 1.26
C ARG A 144 15.57 3.29 1.07
N TYR A 145 14.39 2.83 1.51
CA TYR A 145 13.99 1.43 1.28
C TYR A 145 14.00 1.08 -0.21
N LEU A 146 13.37 1.90 -1.05
CA LEU A 146 13.36 1.68 -2.51
C LEU A 146 14.78 1.54 -3.05
N LEU A 147 15.65 2.49 -2.77
CA LEU A 147 17.04 2.49 -3.26
C LEU A 147 17.86 1.31 -2.71
N SER A 148 17.53 0.82 -1.52
CA SER A 148 18.19 -0.35 -0.96
C SER A 148 17.92 -1.63 -1.74
N GLN A 149 16.77 -1.71 -2.43
CA GLN A 149 16.32 -2.91 -3.16
C GLN A 149 16.98 -3.10 -4.53
N PHE A 150 17.68 -2.09 -5.04
CA PHE A 150 18.28 -2.15 -6.37
C PHE A 150 19.80 -1.99 -6.31
N ASP A 151 20.48 -2.66 -7.23
CA ASP A 151 21.86 -2.37 -7.55
C ASP A 151 21.93 -1.40 -8.72
N TYR A 152 22.67 -0.32 -8.56
CA TYR A 152 22.85 0.71 -9.57
C TYR A 152 24.27 1.28 -9.53
N PRO A 153 24.78 1.82 -10.65
CA PRO A 153 26.11 2.39 -10.71
C PRO A 153 26.32 3.47 -9.66
N LYS A 154 27.46 3.41 -8.96
CA LYS A 154 27.84 4.36 -7.89
C LYS A 154 26.95 4.34 -6.63
N LYS A 155 26.20 3.25 -6.37
CA LYS A 155 25.49 3.07 -5.10
C LYS A 155 26.50 3.21 -3.95
N GLY A 156 26.21 4.08 -2.98
CA GLY A 156 27.11 4.37 -1.83
C GLY A 156 28.25 5.35 -2.12
N ALA A 157 28.52 5.74 -3.36
CA ALA A 157 29.63 6.64 -3.69
C ALA A 157 29.46 8.08 -3.14
N SER A 158 28.24 8.50 -2.84
CA SER A 158 27.92 9.78 -2.23
C SER A 158 28.16 9.84 -0.72
N GLY A 159 28.50 8.72 -0.07
CA GLY A 159 28.53 8.59 1.39
C GLY A 159 27.13 8.62 2.06
N ILE A 160 26.06 8.69 1.27
CA ILE A 160 24.70 8.65 1.80
C ILE A 160 24.31 7.20 2.02
N GLU A 161 24.00 6.86 3.26
CA GLU A 161 23.45 5.55 3.59
C GLU A 161 22.01 5.44 3.13
N CYS A 162 21.74 4.40 2.32
CA CYS A 162 20.39 4.10 1.83
C CYS A 162 19.67 3.03 2.67
N ALA A 163 20.17 2.68 3.85
CA ALA A 163 19.46 1.81 4.76
C ALA A 163 18.27 2.58 5.36
N PRO A 164 17.04 2.06 5.28
CA PRO A 164 15.90 2.69 5.92
C PRO A 164 15.97 2.53 7.44
N ASP A 165 15.42 3.48 8.17
CA ASP A 165 15.24 3.40 9.62
C ASP A 165 14.25 2.26 9.96
N PRO A 166 14.67 1.21 10.72
CA PRO A 166 13.81 0.08 11.06
C PRO A 166 12.67 0.45 12.00
N ASP A 167 12.75 1.58 12.69
CA ASP A 167 11.65 2.09 13.50
C ASP A 167 10.54 2.73 12.67
N ILE A 168 10.83 3.11 11.44
CA ILE A 168 9.90 3.77 10.52
C ILE A 168 9.41 2.80 9.43
N VAL A 169 10.30 1.98 8.88
CA VAL A 169 10.02 1.05 7.78
C VAL A 169 10.19 -0.37 8.23
N GLN A 170 9.11 -1.14 8.24
CA GLN A 170 9.08 -2.50 8.71
C GLN A 170 8.47 -3.43 7.68
N ARG A 171 9.08 -4.59 7.47
CA ARG A 171 8.45 -5.66 6.72
C ARG A 171 7.33 -6.26 7.57
N TYR A 172 6.15 -6.46 6.96
CA TYR A 172 5.07 -7.18 7.62
C TYR A 172 5.50 -8.62 7.94
N HIS A 173 5.20 -9.06 9.15
CA HIS A 173 5.38 -10.45 9.58
C HIS A 173 4.02 -11.02 9.97
N ARG A 174 3.71 -12.21 9.45
CA ARG A 174 2.53 -12.94 9.93
C ARG A 174 2.79 -13.35 11.37
N ASN A 175 1.97 -12.87 12.29
CA ASN A 175 1.95 -13.44 13.63
C ASN A 175 1.43 -14.88 13.49
N THR A 176 2.28 -15.85 13.72
CA THR A 176 1.85 -17.22 13.99
C THR A 176 1.10 -17.17 15.32
N VAL A 177 -0.20 -17.34 15.29
CA VAL A 177 -0.95 -17.66 16.51
C VAL A 177 -0.31 -18.95 17.01
N GLN A 178 0.31 -18.93 18.20
CA GLN A 178 0.68 -20.16 18.88
C GLN A 178 -0.60 -20.99 19.02
N ILE A 179 -0.64 -22.09 18.28
CA ILE A 179 -1.63 -23.13 18.53
C ILE A 179 -1.07 -23.86 19.74
N ASP A 180 -1.58 -23.52 20.91
CA ASP A 180 -1.37 -24.33 22.10
C ASP A 180 -2.00 -25.69 21.82
N ILE A 181 -1.13 -26.72 21.65
CA ILE A 181 -1.52 -28.12 21.53
C ILE A 181 -1.74 -28.67 22.94
#